data_5dc84cf398f5b89047d1f0c05c958a0a
#
_entry.id   5dc84cf398f5b89047d1f0c05c958a0a
#
_cell.length_a   1.000
_cell.length_b   1.000
_cell.length_c   1.000
_cell.angle_alpha   90.00
_cell.angle_beta   90.00
_cell.angle_gamma   90.00
#
_symmetry.space_group_name_H-M   'P 1'
#
loop_
_entity.id
_entity.type
_entity.pdbx_description
1 polymer ?
#
loop_
_entity_poly.entity_id
_entity_poly.type
_entity_poly.pdbx_seq_one_letter_code
_entity_poly.pdbx_strand_id
1 'polypeptide(L)'
;MSGVNTRGAVGGVLLADSPFSELVTGLEARARAATTVAELGFSVANDSYGLLGFRQALVLDGDGPRAALLTVSGLARPTEDSPYLIWLRRAWPWMHQQLHDKPGWLPQPGADMPGLPPGLLDGWLEWWPAGALILPIARRSGERLGWVVFLLDHPPQSLQAHALQRLLQTWGYCWEMLAGRPKLSWQKRWNTLEKSRKRLLILGFLSLFLIPVRQTSLAPAEVIALDAEAVAAPIEGVVKTIHVRPNQAVQA
;
A
#
# COMPACT_ATOMS: atom_id res chain seq x y z
N MET A 1 22.44 -52.77 -36.41
CA MET A 1 23.40 -51.72 -36.01
C MET A 1 22.64 -50.50 -35.57
N SER A 2 22.40 -50.41 -34.27
CA SER A 2 21.63 -49.31 -33.65
C SER A 2 22.62 -48.31 -33.07
N GLY A 3 22.61 -47.09 -33.60
CA GLY A 3 23.31 -45.93 -33.04
C GLY A 3 22.38 -45.16 -32.14
N VAL A 4 22.51 -45.30 -30.84
CA VAL A 4 21.81 -44.53 -29.81
C VAL A 4 22.40 -43.12 -29.77
N ASN A 5 21.58 -42.13 -30.09
CA ASN A 5 21.94 -40.72 -30.10
C ASN A 5 21.84 -40.14 -28.68
N THR A 6 22.95 -40.08 -27.96
CA THR A 6 23.06 -39.58 -26.56
C THR A 6 23.41 -38.10 -26.45
N ARG A 7 23.06 -37.25 -27.42
CA ARG A 7 23.43 -35.81 -27.43
C ARG A 7 22.42 -34.85 -26.79
N GLY A 8 21.27 -35.35 -26.31
CA GLY A 8 20.21 -34.46 -25.79
C GLY A 8 20.20 -34.20 -24.26
N ALA A 9 20.96 -34.99 -23.49
CA ALA A 9 20.82 -34.94 -22.01
C ALA A 9 21.90 -34.13 -21.26
N VAL A 10 22.98 -33.76 -21.97
CA VAL A 10 24.15 -33.13 -21.29
C VAL A 10 24.00 -31.62 -21.12
N GLY A 11 23.16 -30.96 -21.93
CA GLY A 11 22.96 -29.50 -21.86
C GLY A 11 22.05 -29.02 -20.71
N GLY A 12 21.17 -29.87 -20.25
CA GLY A 12 20.19 -29.50 -19.19
C GLY A 12 20.76 -29.54 -17.76
N VAL A 13 21.70 -30.43 -17.50
CA VAL A 13 22.29 -30.63 -16.17
C VAL A 13 23.35 -29.56 -15.86
N LEU A 14 24.08 -29.07 -16.86
CA LEU A 14 25.13 -28.07 -16.70
C LEU A 14 24.60 -26.66 -16.42
N LEU A 15 23.35 -26.37 -16.74
CA LEU A 15 22.71 -25.06 -16.45
C LEU A 15 22.12 -25.00 -15.04
N ALA A 16 21.84 -26.12 -14.40
CA ALA A 16 21.26 -26.17 -13.05
C ALA A 16 22.32 -25.85 -11.95
N ASP A 17 23.60 -26.14 -12.19
CA ASP A 17 24.69 -25.94 -11.21
C ASP A 17 25.57 -24.71 -11.56
N SER A 18 25.08 -23.78 -12.35
CA SER A 18 25.83 -22.55 -12.62
C SER A 18 25.70 -21.56 -11.46
N PRO A 19 26.77 -20.77 -11.15
CA PRO A 19 26.69 -19.73 -10.12
C PRO A 19 25.52 -18.75 -10.32
N PHE A 20 25.08 -18.56 -11.55
CA PHE A 20 23.92 -17.76 -11.91
C PHE A 20 22.60 -18.42 -11.46
N SER A 21 22.47 -19.74 -11.61
CA SER A 21 21.29 -20.49 -11.14
C SER A 21 21.21 -20.49 -9.60
N GLU A 22 22.32 -20.63 -8.91
CA GLU A 22 22.39 -20.54 -7.45
C GLU A 22 21.98 -19.15 -6.96
N LEU A 23 22.44 -18.10 -7.64
CA LEU A 23 22.05 -16.72 -7.33
C LEU A 23 20.54 -16.54 -7.44
N VAL A 24 19.91 -16.96 -8.54
CA VAL A 24 18.46 -16.85 -8.75
C VAL A 24 17.69 -17.63 -7.68
N THR A 25 18.12 -18.85 -7.37
CA THR A 25 17.51 -19.69 -6.32
C THR A 25 17.65 -19.06 -4.94
N GLY A 26 18.80 -18.45 -4.65
CA GLY A 26 19.03 -17.72 -3.41
C GLY A 26 18.11 -16.50 -3.27
N LEU A 27 17.88 -15.74 -4.35
CA LEU A 27 16.95 -14.61 -4.37
C LEU A 27 15.50 -15.06 -4.15
N GLU A 28 15.08 -16.18 -4.74
CA GLU A 28 13.76 -16.76 -4.48
C GLU A 28 13.60 -17.21 -3.03
N ALA A 29 14.64 -17.83 -2.45
CA ALA A 29 14.61 -18.28 -1.06
C ALA A 29 14.46 -17.08 -0.09
N ARG A 30 15.22 -16.00 -0.30
CA ARG A 30 15.10 -14.77 0.50
C ARG A 30 13.73 -14.11 0.38
N ALA A 31 13.17 -14.07 -0.84
CA ALA A 31 11.83 -13.55 -1.03
C ALA A 31 10.78 -14.34 -0.25
N ARG A 32 10.91 -15.68 -0.19
CA ARG A 32 10.00 -16.54 0.59
C ARG A 32 10.22 -16.42 2.10
N ALA A 33 11.42 -16.07 2.54
CA ALA A 33 11.74 -15.89 3.95
C ALA A 33 11.27 -14.53 4.51
N ALA A 34 10.99 -13.55 3.65
CA ALA A 34 10.51 -12.24 4.07
C ALA A 34 9.20 -12.35 4.85
N THR A 35 9.11 -11.62 5.96
CA THR A 35 7.96 -11.61 6.87
C THR A 35 7.06 -10.40 6.66
N THR A 36 7.56 -9.36 6.00
CA THR A 36 6.83 -8.13 5.69
C THR A 36 7.07 -7.69 4.24
N VAL A 37 6.16 -6.88 3.70
CA VAL A 37 6.33 -6.28 2.37
C VAL A 37 7.56 -5.38 2.32
N ALA A 38 7.89 -4.68 3.41
CA ALA A 38 9.07 -3.84 3.51
C ALA A 38 10.37 -4.66 3.43
N GLU A 39 10.42 -5.79 4.13
CA GLU A 39 11.56 -6.72 4.08
C GLU A 39 11.72 -7.35 2.69
N LEU A 40 10.62 -7.76 2.07
CA LEU A 40 10.63 -8.23 0.69
C LEU A 40 11.15 -7.14 -0.25
N GLY A 41 10.64 -5.91 -0.15
CA GLY A 41 11.09 -4.78 -0.96
C GLY A 41 12.57 -4.49 -0.77
N PHE A 42 13.06 -4.58 0.46
CA PHE A 42 14.49 -4.42 0.77
C PHE A 42 15.33 -5.51 0.07
N SER A 43 14.92 -6.78 0.16
CA SER A 43 15.61 -7.88 -0.52
C SER A 43 15.58 -7.70 -2.04
N VAL A 44 14.44 -7.32 -2.62
CA VAL A 44 14.32 -7.03 -4.05
C VAL A 44 15.28 -5.92 -4.48
N ALA A 45 15.38 -4.84 -3.72
CA ALA A 45 16.22 -3.69 -4.08
C ALA A 45 17.72 -3.94 -3.88
N ASN A 46 18.13 -4.73 -2.88
CA ASN A 46 19.54 -4.84 -2.52
C ASN A 46 20.18 -6.17 -2.97
N ASP A 47 19.46 -7.29 -2.79
CA ASP A 47 20.04 -8.61 -3.07
C ASP A 47 20.13 -8.91 -4.57
N SER A 48 19.32 -8.24 -5.41
CA SER A 48 19.33 -8.43 -6.87
C SER A 48 20.55 -7.83 -7.58
N TYR A 49 21.45 -7.14 -6.86
CA TYR A 49 22.63 -6.51 -7.45
C TYR A 49 23.51 -7.50 -8.24
N GLY A 50 23.73 -8.68 -7.68
CA GLY A 50 24.50 -9.73 -8.34
C GLY A 50 23.91 -10.23 -9.67
N LEU A 51 22.62 -10.01 -9.91
CA LEU A 51 21.92 -10.40 -11.13
C LEU A 51 22.11 -9.38 -12.26
N LEU A 52 22.00 -8.09 -11.94
CA LEU A 52 21.90 -7.01 -12.94
C LEU A 52 23.05 -6.01 -12.90
N GLY A 53 23.78 -5.89 -11.77
CA GLY A 53 24.84 -4.89 -11.63
C GLY A 53 24.35 -3.46 -11.78
N PHE A 54 23.17 -3.15 -11.25
CA PHE A 54 22.54 -1.83 -11.35
C PHE A 54 23.25 -0.77 -10.49
N ARG A 55 23.12 0.50 -10.86
CA ARG A 55 23.62 1.62 -10.02
C ARG A 55 22.73 1.82 -8.80
N GLN A 56 21.44 1.72 -9.00
CA GLN A 56 20.44 1.83 -7.94
C GLN A 56 19.20 1.02 -8.31
N ALA A 57 18.50 0.51 -7.31
CA ALA A 57 17.19 -0.12 -7.48
C ALA A 57 16.17 0.53 -6.55
N LEU A 58 14.93 0.65 -7.03
CA LEU A 58 13.82 1.19 -6.28
C LEU A 58 12.65 0.21 -6.31
N VAL A 59 11.92 0.16 -5.23
CA VAL A 59 10.66 -0.59 -5.14
C VAL A 59 9.55 0.38 -4.75
N LEU A 60 8.48 0.39 -5.53
CA LEU A 60 7.31 1.23 -5.30
C LEU A 60 6.09 0.36 -4.99
N ASP A 61 5.29 0.76 -4.01
CA ASP A 61 4.03 0.12 -3.62
C ASP A 61 2.83 0.82 -4.30
N GLY A 62 1.99 0.04 -4.95
CA GLY A 62 0.81 0.51 -5.69
C GLY A 62 0.99 0.54 -7.20
N ASP A 63 -0.15 0.47 -7.92
CA ASP A 63 -0.21 0.41 -9.40
C ASP A 63 -0.53 1.76 -10.04
N GLY A 64 -0.27 2.85 -9.43
CA GLY A 64 -0.70 4.12 -9.99
C GLY A 64 0.41 5.14 -10.18
N PRO A 65 0.07 6.29 -10.78
CA PRO A 65 0.99 7.41 -10.90
C PRO A 65 1.39 8.02 -9.53
N ARG A 66 0.74 7.57 -8.44
CA ARG A 66 1.03 7.94 -7.06
C ARG A 66 1.55 6.77 -6.24
N ALA A 67 2.18 5.78 -6.88
CA ALA A 67 2.81 4.70 -6.16
C ALA A 67 3.80 5.23 -5.12
N ALA A 68 3.75 4.66 -3.91
CA ALA A 68 4.61 5.10 -2.81
C ALA A 68 5.98 4.42 -2.91
N LEU A 69 7.05 5.18 -2.72
CA LEU A 69 8.39 4.60 -2.65
C LEU A 69 8.52 3.77 -1.37
N LEU A 70 8.74 2.47 -1.53
CA LEU A 70 8.91 1.52 -0.42
C LEU A 70 10.38 1.41 -0.01
N THR A 71 11.27 1.26 -0.99
CA THR A 71 12.70 1.04 -0.73
C THR A 71 13.55 1.60 -1.86
N VAL A 72 14.74 2.07 -1.50
CA VAL A 72 15.82 2.44 -2.42
C VAL A 72 17.07 1.66 -2.00
N SER A 73 17.75 1.04 -2.95
CA SER A 73 19.00 0.30 -2.66
C SER A 73 20.05 1.22 -2.08
N GLY A 74 20.79 0.73 -1.09
CA GLY A 74 21.85 1.49 -0.43
C GLY A 74 21.37 2.57 0.55
N LEU A 75 20.06 2.82 0.70
CA LEU A 75 19.50 3.75 1.66
C LEU A 75 18.68 3.02 2.72
N ALA A 76 19.07 3.17 3.98
CA ALA A 76 18.35 2.55 5.10
C ALA A 76 16.94 3.15 5.28
N ARG A 77 16.79 4.46 5.08
CA ARG A 77 15.51 5.20 5.05
C ARG A 77 15.61 6.37 4.09
N PRO A 78 14.75 6.44 3.06
CA PRO A 78 14.67 7.60 2.20
C PRO A 78 14.17 8.79 3.02
N THR A 79 14.93 9.90 3.04
CA THR A 79 14.48 11.14 3.69
C THR A 79 13.48 11.82 2.76
N GLU A 80 12.26 12.07 3.21
CA GLU A 80 11.16 12.56 2.36
C GLU A 80 11.44 13.89 1.65
N ASP A 81 12.32 14.72 2.21
CA ASP A 81 12.69 16.04 1.70
C ASP A 81 13.93 16.05 0.81
N SER A 82 14.47 14.89 0.47
CA SER A 82 15.61 14.80 -0.46
C SER A 82 15.22 15.36 -1.83
N PRO A 83 16.05 16.24 -2.46
CA PRO A 83 15.82 16.75 -3.81
C PRO A 83 15.58 15.64 -4.83
N TYR A 84 16.31 14.53 -4.72
CA TYR A 84 16.13 13.33 -5.53
C TYR A 84 14.72 12.74 -5.40
N LEU A 85 14.20 12.59 -4.17
CA LEU A 85 12.86 12.02 -3.96
C LEU A 85 11.75 12.98 -4.40
N ILE A 86 11.95 14.29 -4.25
CA ILE A 86 11.02 15.29 -4.77
C ILE A 86 10.95 15.20 -6.30
N TRP A 87 12.11 15.09 -6.95
CA TRP A 87 12.19 14.89 -8.40
C TRP A 87 11.52 13.56 -8.82
N LEU A 88 11.83 12.45 -8.17
CA LEU A 88 11.25 11.14 -8.47
C LEU A 88 9.72 11.13 -8.38
N ARG A 89 9.14 11.78 -7.36
CA ARG A 89 7.69 11.91 -7.21
C ARG A 89 7.04 12.68 -8.37
N ARG A 90 7.76 13.64 -8.95
CA ARG A 90 7.30 14.40 -10.14
C ARG A 90 7.51 13.62 -11.43
N ALA A 91 8.60 12.88 -11.53
CA ALA A 91 8.97 12.11 -12.70
C ALA A 91 8.15 10.80 -12.85
N TRP A 92 7.80 10.15 -11.71
CA TRP A 92 7.12 8.86 -11.71
C TRP A 92 5.80 8.83 -12.49
N PRO A 93 4.87 9.80 -12.36
CA PRO A 93 3.62 9.79 -13.13
C PRO A 93 3.84 9.74 -14.64
N TRP A 94 4.83 10.47 -15.13
CA TRP A 94 5.21 10.45 -16.54
C TRP A 94 5.82 9.11 -16.94
N MET A 95 6.78 8.60 -16.19
CA MET A 95 7.38 7.28 -16.44
C MET A 95 6.33 6.17 -16.43
N HIS A 96 5.44 6.19 -15.47
CA HIS A 96 4.34 5.25 -15.37
C HIS A 96 3.43 5.29 -16.59
N GLN A 97 3.13 6.48 -17.12
CA GLN A 97 2.33 6.64 -18.34
C GLN A 97 3.04 6.06 -19.57
N GLN A 98 4.35 6.29 -19.72
CA GLN A 98 5.14 5.74 -20.82
C GLN A 98 5.16 4.20 -20.83
N LEU A 99 5.13 3.57 -19.68
CA LEU A 99 5.34 2.12 -19.50
C LEU A 99 4.08 1.37 -19.10
N HIS A 100 2.93 2.06 -19.00
CA HIS A 100 1.69 1.44 -18.52
C HIS A 100 1.32 0.20 -19.34
N ASP A 101 1.41 0.29 -20.66
CA ASP A 101 1.03 -0.79 -21.58
C ASP A 101 2.21 -1.72 -21.92
N LYS A 102 3.43 -1.22 -21.84
CA LYS A 102 4.66 -1.94 -22.20
C LYS A 102 5.75 -1.74 -21.15
N PRO A 103 5.65 -2.42 -19.98
CA PRO A 103 6.73 -2.42 -19.00
C PRO A 103 8.03 -2.92 -19.60
N GLY A 104 9.13 -2.32 -19.25
CA GLY A 104 10.43 -2.72 -19.76
C GLY A 104 11.48 -1.64 -19.63
N TRP A 105 12.34 -1.58 -20.64
CA TRP A 105 13.43 -0.60 -20.71
C TRP A 105 12.93 0.78 -21.12
N LEU A 106 13.20 1.77 -20.29
CA LEU A 106 12.98 3.18 -20.56
C LEU A 106 14.34 3.86 -20.72
N PRO A 107 14.74 4.25 -21.94
CA PRO A 107 15.97 5.00 -22.15
C PRO A 107 15.83 6.43 -21.60
N GLN A 108 16.97 7.11 -21.45
CA GLN A 108 16.98 8.53 -21.13
C GLN A 108 16.09 9.29 -22.12
N PRO A 109 15.17 10.14 -21.65
CA PRO A 109 14.29 10.90 -22.52
C PRO A 109 15.07 11.94 -23.33
N GLY A 110 14.70 12.13 -24.60
CA GLY A 110 15.19 13.24 -25.40
C GLY A 110 14.52 14.56 -25.01
N ALA A 111 15.22 15.69 -25.22
CA ALA A 111 14.70 17.02 -24.89
C ALA A 111 13.39 17.36 -25.63
N ASP A 112 13.20 16.81 -26.84
CA ASP A 112 12.04 17.06 -27.70
C ASP A 112 10.89 16.08 -27.47
N MET A 113 10.96 15.26 -26.41
CA MET A 113 9.93 14.25 -26.14
C MET A 113 8.62 14.91 -25.70
N PRO A 114 7.48 14.65 -26.38
CA PRO A 114 6.23 15.30 -26.05
C PRO A 114 5.73 14.92 -24.66
N GLY A 115 5.25 15.91 -23.91
CA GLY A 115 4.71 15.70 -22.57
C GLY A 115 5.76 15.51 -21.47
N LEU A 116 7.02 15.79 -21.75
CA LEU A 116 8.09 15.75 -20.76
C LEU A 116 7.89 16.83 -19.68
N PRO A 117 7.79 16.47 -18.38
CA PRO A 117 7.64 17.44 -17.32
C PRO A 117 8.88 18.36 -17.20
N PRO A 118 8.69 19.64 -16.84
CA PRO A 118 9.81 20.55 -16.60
C PRO A 118 10.76 20.02 -15.53
N GLY A 119 12.08 20.09 -15.79
CA GLY A 119 13.13 19.63 -14.87
C GLY A 119 13.25 18.11 -14.74
N LEU A 120 12.50 17.33 -15.53
CA LEU A 120 12.65 15.85 -15.51
C LEU A 120 13.98 15.46 -16.13
N LEU A 121 14.32 16.04 -17.28
CA LEU A 121 15.57 15.72 -17.97
C LEU A 121 16.78 16.14 -17.13
N ASP A 122 16.76 17.30 -16.48
CA ASP A 122 17.85 17.77 -15.65
C ASP A 122 18.12 16.81 -14.49
N GLY A 123 17.06 16.40 -13.78
CA GLY A 123 17.20 15.41 -12.71
C GLY A 123 17.56 14.02 -13.23
N TRP A 124 17.13 13.63 -14.44
CA TRP A 124 17.59 12.39 -15.04
C TRP A 124 19.10 12.40 -15.27
N LEU A 125 19.63 13.47 -15.86
CA LEU A 125 21.07 13.64 -16.11
C LEU A 125 21.88 13.72 -14.81
N GLU A 126 21.31 14.28 -13.75
CA GLU A 126 21.96 14.43 -12.46
C GLU A 126 22.05 13.12 -11.68
N TRP A 127 20.93 12.36 -11.64
CA TRP A 127 20.81 11.22 -10.71
C TRP A 127 20.75 9.85 -11.37
N TRP A 128 20.32 9.79 -12.64
CA TRP A 128 20.09 8.50 -13.28
C TRP A 128 21.10 8.21 -14.41
N PRO A 129 21.42 6.91 -14.65
CA PRO A 129 22.27 6.51 -15.77
C PRO A 129 21.51 6.57 -17.10
N ALA A 130 22.02 5.88 -18.12
CA ALA A 130 21.47 5.89 -19.47
C ALA A 130 20.01 5.44 -19.58
N GLY A 131 19.54 4.63 -18.63
CA GLY A 131 18.15 4.23 -18.64
C GLY A 131 17.70 3.51 -17.37
N ALA A 132 16.41 3.18 -17.35
CA ALA A 132 15.75 2.46 -16.27
C ALA A 132 15.01 1.24 -16.81
N LEU A 133 15.20 0.10 -16.17
CA LEU A 133 14.38 -1.09 -16.39
C LEU A 133 13.24 -1.05 -15.37
N ILE A 134 12.00 -0.86 -15.82
CA ILE A 134 10.82 -0.67 -14.98
C ILE A 134 9.87 -1.83 -15.22
N LEU A 135 9.64 -2.63 -14.18
CA LEU A 135 8.88 -3.87 -14.26
C LEU A 135 7.81 -3.93 -13.17
N PRO A 136 6.59 -4.39 -13.49
CA PRO A 136 5.53 -4.53 -12.52
C PRO A 136 5.73 -5.80 -11.68
N ILE A 137 5.43 -5.70 -10.39
CA ILE A 137 5.21 -6.83 -9.51
C ILE A 137 3.71 -7.05 -9.42
N ALA A 138 3.24 -8.22 -9.87
CA ALA A 138 1.81 -8.48 -10.04
C ALA A 138 1.36 -9.74 -9.29
N ARG A 139 0.08 -9.77 -8.93
CA ARG A 139 -0.63 -10.95 -8.42
C ARG A 139 -0.80 -12.00 -9.51
N ARG A 140 -1.20 -13.21 -9.12
CA ARG A 140 -1.65 -14.26 -10.06
C ARG A 140 -2.80 -13.83 -10.96
N SER A 141 -3.66 -12.95 -10.47
CA SER A 141 -4.78 -12.37 -11.24
C SER A 141 -4.34 -11.40 -12.33
N GLY A 142 -3.05 -11.03 -12.39
CA GLY A 142 -2.52 -9.95 -13.24
C GLY A 142 -2.68 -8.55 -12.63
N GLU A 143 -3.31 -8.40 -11.47
CA GLU A 143 -3.38 -7.11 -10.76
C GLU A 143 -1.99 -6.71 -10.29
N ARG A 144 -1.56 -5.50 -10.63
CA ARG A 144 -0.27 -4.97 -10.22
C ARG A 144 -0.30 -4.55 -8.75
N LEU A 145 0.70 -4.98 -8.01
CA LEU A 145 0.88 -4.65 -6.58
C LEU A 145 1.82 -3.47 -6.40
N GLY A 146 2.83 -3.41 -7.25
CA GLY A 146 3.87 -2.41 -7.21
C GLY A 146 4.79 -2.49 -8.41
N TRP A 147 5.90 -1.77 -8.33
CA TRP A 147 6.89 -1.67 -9.39
C TRP A 147 8.30 -1.84 -8.84
N VAL A 148 9.16 -2.48 -9.61
CA VAL A 148 10.60 -2.45 -9.38
C VAL A 148 11.27 -1.69 -10.52
N VAL A 149 12.20 -0.82 -10.16
CA VAL A 149 12.98 0.01 -11.09
C VAL A 149 14.46 -0.29 -10.86
N PHE A 150 15.15 -0.73 -11.89
CA PHE A 150 16.59 -0.91 -11.87
C PHE A 150 17.24 0.12 -12.77
N LEU A 151 18.12 0.93 -12.21
CA LEU A 151 18.89 1.94 -12.94
C LEU A 151 20.13 1.29 -13.54
N LEU A 152 20.17 1.20 -14.85
CA LEU A 152 21.18 0.47 -15.60
C LEU A 152 21.84 1.36 -16.66
N ASP A 153 23.09 1.08 -16.96
CA ASP A 153 23.80 1.73 -18.07
C ASP A 153 23.33 1.18 -19.45
N HIS A 154 22.91 -0.09 -19.46
CA HIS A 154 22.47 -0.80 -20.65
C HIS A 154 21.24 -1.68 -20.37
N PRO A 155 20.40 -1.96 -21.35
CA PRO A 155 19.30 -2.93 -21.19
C PRO A 155 19.84 -4.31 -20.80
N PRO A 156 19.08 -5.10 -20.02
CA PRO A 156 19.52 -6.41 -19.57
C PRO A 156 19.70 -7.40 -20.73
N GLN A 157 20.64 -8.31 -20.59
CA GLN A 157 20.83 -9.42 -21.54
C GLN A 157 19.67 -10.43 -21.45
N SER A 158 19.53 -11.25 -22.49
CA SER A 158 18.43 -12.23 -22.57
C SER A 158 18.36 -13.18 -21.36
N LEU A 159 19.50 -13.69 -20.89
CA LEU A 159 19.57 -14.57 -19.73
C LEU A 159 19.08 -13.88 -18.46
N GLN A 160 19.50 -12.63 -18.23
CA GLN A 160 19.07 -11.81 -17.11
C GLN A 160 17.58 -11.51 -17.19
N ALA A 161 17.05 -11.22 -18.38
CA ALA A 161 15.63 -10.96 -18.59
C ALA A 161 14.75 -12.17 -18.24
N HIS A 162 15.17 -13.38 -18.62
CA HIS A 162 14.45 -14.62 -18.26
C HIS A 162 14.48 -14.88 -16.74
N ALA A 163 15.64 -14.66 -16.10
CA ALA A 163 15.75 -14.81 -14.66
C ALA A 163 14.86 -13.79 -13.91
N LEU A 164 14.84 -12.55 -14.38
CA LEU A 164 13.95 -11.51 -13.82
C LEU A 164 12.48 -11.88 -13.96
N GLN A 165 12.06 -12.41 -15.10
CA GLN A 165 10.67 -12.83 -15.29
C GLN A 165 10.27 -13.90 -14.25
N ARG A 166 11.15 -14.86 -13.97
CA ARG A 166 10.94 -15.88 -12.94
C ARG A 166 10.88 -15.25 -11.52
N LEU A 167 11.80 -14.35 -11.22
CA LEU A 167 11.85 -13.66 -9.93
C LEU A 167 10.63 -12.76 -9.71
N LEU A 168 10.17 -12.04 -10.72
CA LEU A 168 8.97 -11.21 -10.64
C LEU A 168 7.72 -12.02 -10.26
N GLN A 169 7.59 -13.25 -10.77
CA GLN A 169 6.51 -14.16 -10.36
C GLN A 169 6.64 -14.53 -8.89
N THR A 170 7.84 -14.92 -8.43
CA THR A 170 8.09 -15.26 -7.03
C THR A 170 7.83 -14.07 -6.12
N TRP A 171 8.35 -12.89 -6.46
CA TRP A 171 8.12 -11.65 -5.69
C TRP A 171 6.64 -11.28 -5.65
N GLY A 172 5.92 -11.43 -6.76
CA GLY A 172 4.49 -11.20 -6.82
C GLY A 172 3.70 -12.11 -5.87
N TYR A 173 4.04 -13.40 -5.83
CA TYR A 173 3.41 -14.36 -4.90
C TYR A 173 3.72 -14.06 -3.43
N CYS A 174 4.98 -13.77 -3.12
CA CYS A 174 5.38 -13.40 -1.77
C CYS A 174 4.71 -12.10 -1.34
N TRP A 175 4.67 -11.10 -2.22
CA TRP A 175 4.01 -9.82 -1.94
C TRP A 175 2.51 -10.01 -1.71
N GLU A 176 1.83 -10.77 -2.58
CA GLU A 176 0.41 -11.07 -2.42
C GLU A 176 0.09 -11.72 -1.08
N MET A 177 0.93 -12.65 -0.64
CA MET A 177 0.80 -13.35 0.64
C MET A 177 1.01 -12.40 1.82
N LEU A 178 2.05 -11.56 1.77
CA LEU A 178 2.42 -10.61 2.83
C LEU A 178 1.46 -9.42 2.92
N ALA A 179 0.98 -8.91 1.79
CA ALA A 179 0.01 -7.81 1.76
C ALA A 179 -1.38 -8.22 2.25
N GLY A 180 -1.63 -9.54 2.37
CA GLY A 180 -2.91 -10.08 2.77
C GLY A 180 -4.01 -9.90 1.70
N ARG A 181 -5.25 -10.18 2.08
CA ARG A 181 -6.39 -9.95 1.19
C ARG A 181 -6.45 -8.49 0.80
N PRO A 182 -6.68 -8.17 -0.48
CA PRO A 182 -6.83 -6.79 -0.91
C PRO A 182 -7.89 -6.15 -0.01
N LYS A 183 -7.50 -5.11 0.73
CA LYS A 183 -8.50 -4.25 1.39
C LYS A 183 -9.41 -3.82 0.26
N LEU A 184 -10.70 -4.23 0.34
CA LEU A 184 -11.69 -3.82 -0.67
C LEU A 184 -11.60 -2.30 -0.76
N SER A 185 -10.92 -1.82 -1.78
CA SER A 185 -10.83 -0.39 -2.01
C SER A 185 -12.22 0.06 -2.44
N TRP A 186 -13.00 0.55 -1.46
CA TRP A 186 -14.31 1.16 -1.69
C TRP A 186 -14.23 2.19 -2.83
N GLN A 187 -13.11 2.88 -2.95
CA GLN A 187 -12.84 3.81 -4.02
C GLN A 187 -12.78 3.16 -5.41
N LYS A 188 -12.08 2.01 -5.56
CA LYS A 188 -12.07 1.28 -6.84
C LYS A 188 -13.47 0.79 -7.21
N ARG A 189 -14.20 0.21 -6.24
CA ARG A 189 -15.56 -0.27 -6.45
C ARG A 189 -16.53 0.88 -6.73
N TRP A 190 -16.34 2.03 -6.09
CA TRP A 190 -17.12 3.23 -6.36
C TRP A 190 -16.85 3.79 -7.75
N ASN A 191 -15.59 3.77 -8.20
CA ASN A 191 -15.22 4.28 -9.53
C ASN A 191 -15.70 3.38 -10.68
N THR A 192 -15.85 2.06 -10.47
CA THR A 192 -16.36 1.12 -11.48
C THR A 192 -17.89 1.14 -11.60
N LEU A 193 -18.61 1.77 -10.65
CA LEU A 193 -20.06 1.90 -10.75
C LEU A 193 -20.43 2.92 -11.84
N GLU A 194 -21.41 2.55 -12.67
CA GLU A 194 -22.02 3.45 -13.65
C GLU A 194 -22.57 4.71 -12.97
N LYS A 195 -22.51 5.84 -13.67
CA LYS A 195 -22.99 7.13 -13.16
C LYS A 195 -24.45 7.09 -12.69
N SER A 196 -25.30 6.31 -13.35
CA SER A 196 -26.70 6.07 -12.99
C SER A 196 -26.83 5.39 -11.62
N ARG A 197 -26.05 4.32 -11.38
CA ARG A 197 -26.05 3.60 -10.09
C ARG A 197 -25.50 4.43 -8.94
N LYS A 198 -24.48 5.27 -9.20
CA LYS A 198 -23.98 6.24 -8.20
C LYS A 198 -25.07 7.23 -7.78
N ARG A 199 -25.81 7.78 -8.74
CA ARG A 199 -26.92 8.71 -8.45
C ARG A 199 -28.00 8.04 -7.62
N LEU A 200 -28.35 6.80 -7.95
CA LEU A 200 -29.38 6.03 -7.22
C LEU A 200 -28.96 5.72 -5.79
N LEU A 201 -27.68 5.38 -5.56
CA LEU A 201 -27.12 5.17 -4.21
C LEU A 201 -27.10 6.47 -3.40
N ILE A 202 -26.72 7.59 -4.02
CA ILE A 202 -26.73 8.90 -3.35
C ILE A 202 -28.15 9.30 -2.98
N LEU A 203 -29.12 9.11 -3.89
CA LEU A 203 -30.52 9.43 -3.65
C LEU A 203 -31.11 8.55 -2.52
N GLY A 204 -30.80 7.24 -2.51
CA GLY A 204 -31.17 6.32 -1.45
C GLY A 204 -30.56 6.69 -0.09
N PHE A 205 -29.31 7.14 -0.08
CA PHE A 205 -28.68 7.63 1.14
C PHE A 205 -29.31 8.94 1.64
N LEU A 206 -29.65 9.84 0.71
CA LEU A 206 -30.30 11.12 1.05
C LEU A 206 -31.72 10.89 1.59
N SER A 207 -32.45 9.90 1.07
CA SER A 207 -33.81 9.56 1.55
C SER A 207 -33.80 9.06 2.99
N LEU A 208 -32.69 8.51 3.49
CA LEU A 208 -32.57 8.08 4.88
C LEU A 208 -32.66 9.24 5.87
N PHE A 209 -32.22 10.45 5.46
CA PHE A 209 -32.31 11.65 6.29
C PHE A 209 -33.73 12.25 6.35
N LEU A 210 -34.63 11.81 5.48
CA LEU A 210 -36.02 12.25 5.49
C LEU A 210 -36.89 11.45 6.47
N ILE A 211 -36.34 10.39 7.08
CA ILE A 211 -37.07 9.60 8.09
C ILE A 211 -37.09 10.38 9.38
N PRO A 212 -38.26 10.84 9.85
CA PRO A 212 -38.37 11.56 11.11
C PRO A 212 -38.06 10.60 12.29
N VAL A 213 -36.97 10.87 13.01
CA VAL A 213 -36.65 10.13 14.21
C VAL A 213 -37.23 10.85 15.41
N ARG A 214 -38.10 10.17 16.21
CA ARG A 214 -38.58 10.70 17.47
C ARG A 214 -37.37 10.87 18.42
N GLN A 215 -37.10 12.10 18.77
CA GLN A 215 -36.14 12.41 19.83
C GLN A 215 -36.84 12.33 21.18
N THR A 216 -36.50 11.35 21.99
CA THR A 216 -36.89 11.29 23.41
C THR A 216 -35.73 11.77 24.23
N SER A 217 -35.89 12.89 24.92
CA SER A 217 -34.94 13.36 25.95
C SER A 217 -35.41 12.87 27.32
N LEU A 218 -34.56 12.17 28.05
CA LEU A 218 -34.73 11.89 29.46
C LEU A 218 -34.30 13.14 30.23
N ALA A 219 -35.28 13.89 30.71
CA ALA A 219 -35.02 14.97 31.66
C ALA A 219 -35.16 14.40 33.07
N PRO A 220 -34.21 14.63 34.00
CA PRO A 220 -34.39 14.31 35.40
C PRO A 220 -35.50 15.22 35.94
N ALA A 221 -36.57 14.63 36.45
CA ALA A 221 -37.64 15.35 37.11
C ALA A 221 -37.62 15.02 38.62
N GLU A 222 -37.53 16.04 39.45
CA GLU A 222 -37.67 15.95 40.91
C GLU A 222 -39.07 16.37 41.26
N VAL A 223 -39.77 15.52 42.01
CA VAL A 223 -41.11 15.82 42.47
C VAL A 223 -40.99 16.56 43.80
N ILE A 224 -41.23 17.85 43.78
CA ILE A 224 -41.21 18.68 44.97
C ILE A 224 -42.67 18.89 45.37
N ALA A 225 -43.02 18.72 46.66
CA ALA A 225 -44.33 19.04 47.16
C ALA A 225 -44.61 20.56 47.08
N LEU A 226 -45.71 20.96 46.46
CA LEU A 226 -45.99 22.34 46.12
C LEU A 226 -46.28 23.21 47.40
N ASP A 227 -46.67 22.60 48.48
CA ASP A 227 -47.03 23.25 49.72
C ASP A 227 -46.27 22.66 50.96
N ALA A 228 -45.01 22.28 50.75
CA ALA A 228 -44.22 21.80 51.86
C ALA A 228 -43.74 22.98 52.72
N GLU A 229 -44.31 23.16 53.89
CA GLU A 229 -43.85 24.12 54.91
C GLU A 229 -42.75 23.44 55.73
N ALA A 230 -41.56 24.00 55.68
CA ALA A 230 -40.42 23.51 56.47
C ALA A 230 -40.57 24.01 57.91
N VAL A 231 -40.97 23.14 58.80
CA VAL A 231 -41.03 23.45 60.21
C VAL A 231 -39.63 23.30 60.84
N ALA A 232 -38.97 24.39 61.07
CA ALA A 232 -37.66 24.40 61.73
C ALA A 232 -37.82 24.56 63.29
N ALA A 233 -36.99 23.87 64.02
CA ALA A 233 -36.93 24.02 65.46
C ALA A 233 -36.43 25.43 65.85
N PRO A 234 -37.10 26.15 66.66
CA PRO A 234 -36.72 27.53 67.06
C PRO A 234 -35.48 27.62 68.04
N ILE A 235 -34.99 26.43 68.42
CA ILE A 235 -33.84 26.34 69.34
C ILE A 235 -32.88 25.29 68.91
N GLU A 236 -31.60 25.46 69.09
CA GLU A 236 -30.59 24.46 68.86
C GLU A 236 -30.74 23.31 69.87
N GLY A 237 -30.81 22.06 69.30
CA GLY A 237 -30.96 20.87 70.12
C GLY A 237 -30.71 19.58 69.37
N VAL A 238 -30.57 18.49 70.10
CA VAL A 238 -30.41 17.16 69.53
C VAL A 238 -31.76 16.44 69.64
N VAL A 239 -32.20 15.94 68.49
CA VAL A 239 -33.45 15.13 68.39
C VAL A 239 -33.27 13.84 69.17
N LYS A 240 -33.96 13.68 70.27
CA LYS A 240 -33.90 12.48 71.13
C LYS A 240 -34.81 11.38 70.66
N THR A 241 -36.00 11.72 70.17
CA THR A 241 -37.00 10.72 69.76
C THR A 241 -37.91 11.34 68.71
N ILE A 242 -38.18 10.60 67.66
CA ILE A 242 -39.14 10.94 66.61
C ILE A 242 -40.39 10.11 66.81
N HIS A 243 -41.49 10.79 67.09
CA HIS A 243 -42.79 10.18 67.44
C HIS A 243 -43.69 9.97 66.22
N VAL A 244 -43.32 10.49 65.08
CA VAL A 244 -44.13 10.41 63.80
C VAL A 244 -43.39 9.65 62.72
N ARG A 245 -44.10 9.02 61.85
CA ARG A 245 -43.56 8.32 60.69
C ARG A 245 -43.76 9.15 59.41
N PRO A 246 -42.91 8.99 58.37
CA PRO A 246 -43.16 9.62 57.09
C PRO A 246 -44.58 9.33 56.59
N ASN A 247 -45.29 10.33 56.06
CA ASN A 247 -46.66 10.28 55.57
C ASN A 247 -47.74 10.03 56.68
N GLN A 248 -47.45 10.30 57.94
CA GLN A 248 -48.45 10.24 59.02
C GLN A 248 -49.14 11.60 59.16
N ALA A 249 -50.48 11.62 59.18
CA ALA A 249 -51.22 12.82 59.49
C ALA A 249 -51.05 13.19 60.99
N VAL A 250 -50.64 14.39 61.22
CA VAL A 250 -50.51 15.00 62.62
C VAL A 250 -51.49 16.08 62.73
N GLN A 251 -52.12 16.16 63.94
CA GLN A 251 -52.98 17.29 64.34
C GLN A 251 -52.13 18.28 65.17
N ALA A 252 -52.35 19.54 64.90
CA ALA A 252 -51.69 20.62 65.60
C ALA A 252 -52.19 20.73 67.07
#